data_79d0232b0d627e1cbdee91f3676a554b
#
_entry.id   79d0232b0d627e1cbdee91f3676a554b
#
_cell.length_a   1.000
_cell.length_b   1.000
_cell.length_c   1.000
_cell.angle_alpha   90.00
_cell.angle_beta   90.00
_cell.angle_gamma   90.00
#
_symmetry.space_group_name_H-M   'P 1'
#
loop_
_entity.id
_entity.type
_entity.pdbx_description
1 polymer ?
#
loop_
_entity_poly.entity_id
_entity_poly.type
_entity_poly.pdbx_seq_one_letter_code
_entity_poly.pdbx_strand_id
1 'polypeptide(L)'
;MPIIPLTHVCRYWRESIVSTPENWTLISSTKLDLAASSLERSRAALLRLHLDVSPPPYDFCDLLAPHVQRVRTVQVEEIKIIEDITERLPNFPLSMPNLRSLDLARTEYDDVSGLDSPLDPFRSFPTTLTSLCLYDIPLYPSFLKLRALRELRLHYYKIHPALDTLLNFVEDNCSLESVGLTINFHNPPSSSSRHRSATTNRLRHLSVSCLDATTARTLISNIPLRRGARLDLTFRDQDVDLNDILSGIPTTHFPNLPSSTSMWYRASPRAIQLIGPNGSFSYYHDFPPGIPFTEFSVLPLTNIRELRLVYDGPPITFDPSSFPVLETLTLKCITGMSRLFSTWLLDHSLFPSLKTIGFFECAITEDFMEELTRFASNHNNTVSARLRRVVIVHRDGVFPSAASIHRLERHVSIVDVWFGTNLPVDLM
;
A
#
# COMPACT_ATOMS: atom_id res chain seq x y z
N MET A 1 14.01 3.81 -21.65
CA MET A 1 14.70 5.02 -21.13
C MET A 1 14.02 6.27 -21.68
N PRO A 2 13.38 7.11 -20.88
CA PRO A 2 12.71 8.33 -21.34
C PRO A 2 13.67 9.48 -21.70
N ILE A 3 14.97 9.34 -21.42
CA ILE A 3 15.99 10.38 -21.60
C ILE A 3 16.38 10.61 -23.08
N ILE A 4 16.38 9.55 -23.91
CA ILE A 4 16.80 9.63 -25.30
C ILE A 4 15.96 10.63 -26.12
N PRO A 5 14.61 10.63 -26.02
CA PRO A 5 13.81 11.63 -26.71
C PRO A 5 14.19 13.08 -26.36
N LEU A 6 14.59 13.33 -25.10
CA LEU A 6 14.97 14.66 -24.65
C LEU A 6 16.26 15.18 -25.30
N THR A 7 17.16 14.28 -25.73
CA THR A 7 18.38 14.66 -26.43
C THR A 7 18.11 15.21 -27.83
N HIS A 8 16.89 15.03 -28.35
CA HIS A 8 16.46 15.52 -29.68
C HIS A 8 15.69 16.83 -29.63
N VAL A 9 15.41 17.38 -28.43
CA VAL A 9 14.61 18.61 -28.29
C VAL A 9 15.37 19.84 -28.77
N CYS A 10 16.54 20.16 -28.19
CA CYS A 10 17.40 21.24 -28.60
C CYS A 10 18.85 21.02 -28.18
N ARG A 11 19.78 21.83 -28.67
CA ARG A 11 21.21 21.71 -28.37
C ARG A 11 21.50 21.81 -26.86
N TYR A 12 20.91 22.76 -26.18
CA TYR A 12 21.08 22.97 -24.74
C TYR A 12 20.66 21.73 -23.93
N TRP A 13 19.47 21.17 -24.18
CA TRP A 13 18.98 19.96 -23.52
C TRP A 13 19.90 18.77 -23.79
N ARG A 14 20.35 18.62 -25.02
CA ARG A 14 21.28 17.54 -25.39
C ARG A 14 22.57 17.65 -24.61
N GLU A 15 23.22 18.82 -24.61
CA GLU A 15 24.48 19.05 -23.88
C GLU A 15 24.31 18.81 -22.38
N SER A 16 23.25 19.31 -21.76
CA SER A 16 22.92 19.10 -20.34
C SER A 16 22.74 17.63 -20.00
N ILE A 17 21.97 16.89 -20.81
CA ILE A 17 21.69 15.48 -20.56
C ILE A 17 22.93 14.63 -20.75
N VAL A 18 23.67 14.86 -21.85
CA VAL A 18 24.87 14.07 -22.17
C VAL A 18 26.01 14.31 -21.17
N SER A 19 26.14 15.54 -20.66
CA SER A 19 27.20 15.88 -19.69
C SER A 19 26.91 15.47 -18.26
N THR A 20 25.68 15.06 -17.93
CA THR A 20 25.28 14.67 -16.56
C THR A 20 25.37 13.15 -16.39
N PRO A 21 26.39 12.60 -15.67
CA PRO A 21 26.61 11.16 -15.57
C PRO A 21 25.44 10.39 -14.95
N GLU A 22 24.72 10.99 -14.02
CA GLU A 22 23.57 10.39 -13.30
C GLU A 22 22.43 10.00 -14.25
N ASN A 23 22.32 10.69 -15.39
CA ASN A 23 21.32 10.39 -16.41
C ASN A 23 21.59 9.06 -17.14
N TRP A 24 22.81 8.54 -17.07
CA TRP A 24 23.29 7.37 -17.80
C TRP A 24 23.53 6.16 -16.89
N THR A 25 23.00 6.19 -15.66
CA THR A 25 23.25 5.13 -14.67
C THR A 25 22.37 3.90 -14.85
N LEU A 26 21.28 3.96 -15.59
CA LEU A 26 20.43 2.79 -15.86
C LEU A 26 20.96 2.04 -17.08
N ILE A 27 21.45 0.82 -16.85
CA ILE A 27 22.03 -0.07 -17.85
C ILE A 27 21.07 -1.25 -18.06
N SER A 28 20.56 -1.40 -19.28
CA SER A 28 19.69 -2.53 -19.66
C SER A 28 20.44 -3.52 -20.56
N SER A 29 20.17 -4.81 -20.38
CA SER A 29 20.77 -5.89 -21.17
C SER A 29 20.20 -6.02 -22.60
N THR A 30 19.06 -5.39 -22.88
CA THR A 30 18.35 -5.55 -24.18
C THR A 30 19.01 -4.81 -25.35
N LYS A 31 19.81 -3.76 -25.07
CA LYS A 31 20.41 -2.90 -26.10
C LYS A 31 21.88 -2.67 -25.82
N LEU A 32 22.74 -3.53 -26.39
CA LEU A 32 24.17 -3.53 -26.11
C LEU A 32 24.86 -2.20 -26.43
N ASP A 33 24.56 -1.57 -27.60
CA ASP A 33 25.14 -0.29 -27.98
C ASP A 33 24.77 0.85 -27.02
N LEU A 34 23.52 0.82 -26.55
CA LEU A 34 23.06 1.79 -25.57
C LEU A 34 23.68 1.54 -24.20
N ALA A 35 23.85 0.28 -23.81
CA ALA A 35 24.54 -0.11 -22.57
C ALA A 35 25.99 0.40 -22.59
N ALA A 36 26.71 0.17 -23.67
CA ALA A 36 28.09 0.65 -23.87
C ALA A 36 28.18 2.18 -23.71
N SER A 37 27.31 2.91 -24.46
CA SER A 37 27.27 4.37 -24.39
C SER A 37 26.92 4.88 -22.99
N SER A 38 26.03 4.19 -22.28
CA SER A 38 25.61 4.56 -20.93
C SER A 38 26.72 4.29 -19.90
N LEU A 39 27.42 3.19 -20.02
CA LEU A 39 28.58 2.87 -19.15
C LEU A 39 29.69 3.90 -19.30
N GLU A 40 30.01 4.32 -20.52
CA GLU A 40 30.99 5.37 -20.81
C GLU A 40 30.56 6.72 -20.21
N ARG A 41 29.33 7.14 -20.47
CA ARG A 41 28.82 8.46 -20.05
C ARG A 41 28.52 8.53 -18.56
N SER A 42 28.19 7.44 -17.90
CA SER A 42 27.99 7.39 -16.46
C SER A 42 29.28 7.61 -15.66
N ARG A 43 30.44 7.55 -16.29
CA ARG A 43 31.75 7.78 -15.65
C ARG A 43 31.93 7.00 -14.34
N ALA A 44 32.04 7.70 -13.21
CA ALA A 44 32.17 7.11 -11.87
C ALA A 44 30.85 6.95 -11.12
N ALA A 45 29.72 7.35 -11.69
CA ALA A 45 28.43 7.26 -11.04
C ALA A 45 28.03 5.81 -10.76
N LEU A 46 27.27 5.59 -9.66
CA LEU A 46 26.79 4.27 -9.30
C LEU A 46 25.70 3.80 -10.27
N LEU A 47 25.76 2.52 -10.64
CA LEU A 47 24.94 1.92 -11.68
C LEU A 47 23.71 1.21 -11.13
N ARG A 48 22.64 1.23 -11.92
CA ARG A 48 21.46 0.40 -11.78
C ARG A 48 21.37 -0.52 -12.99
N LEU A 49 21.48 -1.81 -12.78
CA LEU A 49 21.35 -2.82 -13.83
C LEU A 49 19.89 -3.28 -13.93
N HIS A 50 19.41 -3.36 -15.15
CA HIS A 50 18.16 -3.98 -15.50
C HIS A 50 18.43 -5.09 -16.52
N LEU A 51 18.31 -6.33 -16.07
CA LEU A 51 18.50 -7.51 -16.88
C LEU A 51 17.12 -7.99 -17.35
N ASP A 52 16.74 -7.55 -18.54
CA ASP A 52 15.42 -7.84 -19.14
C ASP A 52 15.35 -9.27 -19.72
N VAL A 53 16.47 -9.95 -19.84
CA VAL A 53 16.59 -11.31 -20.38
C VAL A 53 17.51 -12.11 -19.49
N SER A 54 17.07 -13.30 -19.10
CA SER A 54 17.89 -14.28 -18.38
C SER A 54 18.06 -15.54 -19.22
N PRO A 55 19.28 -15.98 -19.53
CA PRO A 55 20.57 -15.38 -19.12
C PRO A 55 20.96 -14.14 -19.96
N PRO A 56 21.66 -13.16 -19.36
CA PRO A 56 22.13 -12.01 -20.11
C PRO A 56 23.15 -12.42 -21.19
N PRO A 57 23.23 -11.73 -22.35
CA PRO A 57 24.22 -12.05 -23.38
C PRO A 57 25.65 -11.98 -22.87
N TYR A 58 26.55 -12.85 -23.38
CA TYR A 58 27.98 -12.84 -22.99
C TYR A 58 28.63 -11.49 -23.25
N ASP A 59 28.40 -10.88 -24.43
CA ASP A 59 28.93 -9.58 -24.80
C ASP A 59 28.53 -8.48 -23.79
N PHE A 60 27.33 -8.58 -23.22
CA PHE A 60 26.86 -7.67 -22.15
C PHE A 60 27.65 -7.92 -20.84
N CYS A 61 27.88 -9.18 -20.49
CA CYS A 61 28.64 -9.52 -19.30
C CYS A 61 30.09 -9.04 -19.40
N ASP A 62 30.73 -9.21 -20.55
CA ASP A 62 32.09 -8.73 -20.82
C ASP A 62 32.16 -7.20 -20.74
N LEU A 63 31.16 -6.51 -21.30
CA LEU A 63 31.03 -5.06 -21.23
C LEU A 63 30.85 -4.56 -19.79
N LEU A 64 30.11 -5.31 -18.97
CA LEU A 64 29.83 -4.95 -17.58
C LEU A 64 31.01 -5.23 -16.65
N ALA A 65 31.84 -6.25 -16.93
CA ALA A 65 32.89 -6.74 -16.04
C ALA A 65 33.79 -5.64 -15.45
N PRO A 66 34.29 -4.63 -16.21
CA PRO A 66 35.12 -3.54 -15.65
C PRO A 66 34.34 -2.61 -14.70
N HIS A 67 33.00 -2.69 -14.70
CA HIS A 67 32.11 -1.75 -14.01
C HIS A 67 31.35 -2.35 -12.83
N VAL A 68 31.53 -3.64 -12.52
CA VAL A 68 30.79 -4.35 -11.44
C VAL A 68 30.93 -3.68 -10.07
N GLN A 69 32.08 -3.05 -9.82
CA GLN A 69 32.35 -2.29 -8.59
C GLN A 69 31.42 -1.08 -8.39
N ARG A 70 30.83 -0.59 -9.47
CA ARG A 70 29.94 0.57 -9.47
C ARG A 70 28.47 0.18 -9.34
N VAL A 71 28.14 -1.10 -9.40
CA VAL A 71 26.75 -1.57 -9.36
C VAL A 71 26.18 -1.41 -7.98
N ARG A 72 25.07 -0.67 -7.89
CA ARG A 72 24.34 -0.39 -6.66
C ARG A 72 22.99 -1.13 -6.60
N THR A 73 22.35 -1.28 -7.73
CA THR A 73 21.03 -1.92 -7.84
C THR A 73 21.06 -2.91 -8.99
N VAL A 74 20.51 -4.09 -8.78
CA VAL A 74 20.26 -5.09 -9.82
C VAL A 74 18.80 -5.48 -9.79
N GLN A 75 18.18 -5.41 -10.93
CA GLN A 75 16.84 -5.92 -11.19
C GLN A 75 16.94 -6.96 -12.32
N VAL A 76 16.49 -8.15 -12.08
CA VAL A 76 16.46 -9.23 -13.06
C VAL A 76 15.01 -9.63 -13.28
N GLU A 77 14.52 -9.42 -14.48
CA GLU A 77 13.20 -9.86 -14.92
C GLU A 77 13.33 -11.16 -15.73
N GLU A 78 12.25 -11.91 -15.81
CA GLU A 78 12.14 -13.10 -16.62
C GLU A 78 13.20 -14.20 -16.33
N ILE A 79 13.51 -14.41 -15.05
CA ILE A 79 14.41 -15.51 -14.65
C ILE A 79 13.72 -16.84 -14.96
N LYS A 80 14.29 -17.60 -15.89
CA LYS A 80 13.89 -18.99 -16.15
C LYS A 80 14.62 -19.94 -15.21
N ILE A 81 15.94 -19.87 -15.23
CA ILE A 81 16.83 -20.68 -14.42
C ILE A 81 17.82 -19.71 -13.75
N ILE A 82 17.86 -19.71 -12.43
CA ILE A 82 18.71 -18.75 -11.69
C ILE A 82 20.21 -19.05 -11.82
N GLU A 83 20.53 -20.33 -12.04
CA GLU A 83 21.88 -20.83 -12.30
C GLU A 83 22.50 -20.18 -13.53
N ASP A 84 21.70 -19.87 -14.55
CA ASP A 84 22.17 -19.20 -15.78
C ASP A 84 22.79 -17.84 -15.51
N ILE A 85 22.26 -17.12 -14.51
CA ILE A 85 22.80 -15.81 -14.12
C ILE A 85 24.16 -15.99 -13.44
N THR A 86 24.28 -16.97 -12.55
CA THR A 86 25.54 -17.21 -11.80
C THR A 86 26.62 -17.81 -12.68
N GLU A 87 26.25 -18.52 -13.74
CA GLU A 87 27.20 -19.03 -14.73
C GLU A 87 27.80 -17.88 -15.55
N ARG A 88 26.98 -16.94 -16.01
CA ARG A 88 27.42 -15.84 -16.88
C ARG A 88 28.00 -14.64 -16.13
N LEU A 89 27.59 -14.44 -14.89
CA LEU A 89 28.15 -13.44 -13.98
C LEU A 89 28.82 -14.16 -12.81
N PRO A 90 30.08 -14.60 -12.97
CA PRO A 90 30.78 -15.36 -11.94
C PRO A 90 30.82 -14.60 -10.61
N ASN A 91 30.54 -15.34 -9.52
CA ASN A 91 30.42 -14.80 -8.17
C ASN A 91 29.32 -13.74 -8.00
N PHE A 92 28.31 -13.73 -8.88
CA PHE A 92 27.11 -12.92 -8.68
C PHE A 92 26.39 -13.35 -7.39
N PRO A 93 25.93 -12.42 -6.54
CA PRO A 93 26.13 -10.98 -6.61
C PRO A 93 27.37 -10.49 -5.80
N LEU A 94 28.20 -11.39 -5.27
CA LEU A 94 29.35 -11.06 -4.41
C LEU A 94 30.39 -10.16 -5.09
N SER A 95 30.54 -10.29 -6.42
CA SER A 95 31.44 -9.43 -7.20
C SER A 95 31.05 -7.96 -7.22
N MET A 96 29.88 -7.60 -6.66
CA MET A 96 29.31 -6.25 -6.64
C MET A 96 29.33 -5.66 -5.21
N PRO A 97 30.47 -5.19 -4.70
CA PRO A 97 30.62 -4.80 -3.28
C PRO A 97 29.78 -3.58 -2.88
N ASN A 98 29.33 -2.79 -3.84
CA ASN A 98 28.46 -1.63 -3.61
C ASN A 98 26.97 -1.94 -3.79
N LEU A 99 26.61 -3.21 -4.04
CA LEU A 99 25.20 -3.62 -4.23
C LEU A 99 24.40 -3.38 -2.95
N ARG A 100 23.32 -2.60 -3.08
CA ARG A 100 22.39 -2.29 -1.99
C ARG A 100 21.00 -2.83 -2.20
N SER A 101 20.60 -3.00 -3.45
CA SER A 101 19.27 -3.48 -3.80
C SER A 101 19.36 -4.59 -4.84
N LEU A 102 18.70 -5.70 -4.56
CA LEU A 102 18.58 -6.85 -5.45
C LEU A 102 17.10 -7.20 -5.60
N ASP A 103 16.65 -7.21 -6.85
CA ASP A 103 15.30 -7.57 -7.24
C ASP A 103 15.37 -8.71 -8.27
N LEU A 104 14.79 -9.84 -7.93
CA LEU A 104 14.81 -11.04 -8.75
C LEU A 104 13.37 -11.49 -9.02
N ALA A 105 12.96 -11.52 -10.29
CA ALA A 105 11.64 -11.92 -10.70
C ALA A 105 11.67 -13.12 -11.66
N ARG A 106 10.96 -14.18 -11.29
CA ARG A 106 10.78 -15.34 -12.15
C ARG A 106 9.58 -15.14 -13.08
N THR A 107 9.68 -15.63 -14.32
CA THR A 107 8.55 -15.64 -15.26
C THR A 107 7.50 -16.66 -14.86
N GLU A 108 6.23 -16.30 -15.09
CA GLU A 108 5.06 -17.14 -14.74
C GLU A 108 4.93 -18.44 -15.54
N TYR A 109 5.69 -18.62 -16.63
CA TYR A 109 5.35 -19.58 -17.68
C TYR A 109 5.96 -20.97 -17.53
N ASP A 110 6.92 -21.18 -16.65
CA ASP A 110 7.58 -22.47 -16.55
C ASP A 110 6.99 -23.35 -15.44
N ASP A 111 6.76 -24.61 -15.84
CA ASP A 111 6.28 -25.66 -14.96
C ASP A 111 7.19 -25.79 -13.72
N VAL A 112 6.61 -25.72 -12.54
CA VAL A 112 7.31 -25.72 -11.24
C VAL A 112 8.03 -27.06 -10.98
N SER A 113 7.79 -28.05 -11.85
CA SER A 113 8.31 -29.43 -11.74
C SER A 113 9.85 -29.57 -11.72
N GLY A 114 10.59 -28.51 -12.06
CA GLY A 114 12.06 -28.49 -12.03
C GLY A 114 12.70 -27.79 -10.83
N LEU A 115 11.87 -27.31 -9.85
CA LEU A 115 12.38 -26.52 -8.71
C LEU A 115 12.93 -27.36 -7.55
N ASP A 116 12.91 -28.68 -7.66
CA ASP A 116 13.53 -29.56 -6.67
C ASP A 116 15.08 -29.51 -6.67
N SER A 117 15.69 -28.51 -7.33
CA SER A 117 17.11 -28.30 -7.19
C SER A 117 17.43 -27.79 -5.79
N PRO A 118 17.93 -28.65 -4.87
CA PRO A 118 18.25 -28.26 -3.53
C PRO A 118 19.49 -27.38 -3.46
N LEU A 119 20.12 -27.12 -4.60
CA LEU A 119 21.37 -26.39 -4.66
C LEU A 119 21.12 -24.88 -4.67
N ASP A 120 21.63 -24.23 -3.65
CA ASP A 120 21.67 -22.78 -3.56
C ASP A 120 22.65 -22.21 -4.60
N PRO A 121 22.17 -21.49 -5.62
CA PRO A 121 23.03 -20.97 -6.69
C PRO A 121 23.90 -19.82 -6.22
N PHE A 122 23.57 -19.21 -5.08
CA PHE A 122 24.31 -18.08 -4.54
C PHE A 122 25.32 -18.52 -3.50
N ARG A 123 26.58 -18.21 -3.70
CA ARG A 123 27.64 -18.52 -2.72
C ARG A 123 27.55 -17.63 -1.49
N SER A 124 27.34 -16.34 -1.70
CA SER A 124 27.15 -15.35 -0.64
C SER A 124 26.69 -14.01 -1.23
N PHE A 125 26.33 -13.07 -0.37
CA PHE A 125 25.91 -11.73 -0.73
C PHE A 125 26.84 -10.68 -0.14
N PRO A 126 26.99 -9.49 -0.78
CA PRO A 126 27.74 -8.40 -0.19
C PRO A 126 27.05 -7.90 1.09
N THR A 127 27.86 -7.53 2.08
CA THR A 127 27.36 -7.00 3.36
C THR A 127 26.66 -5.66 3.24
N THR A 128 26.78 -5.01 2.09
CA THR A 128 26.12 -3.74 1.75
C THR A 128 24.67 -3.89 1.31
N LEU A 129 24.20 -5.14 1.07
CA LEU A 129 22.83 -5.39 0.61
C LEU A 129 21.83 -5.04 1.70
N THR A 130 20.95 -4.07 1.42
CA THR A 130 19.96 -3.53 2.35
C THR A 130 18.51 -3.71 1.88
N SER A 131 18.30 -3.98 0.60
CA SER A 131 16.96 -4.21 0.02
C SER A 131 16.96 -5.48 -0.82
N LEU A 132 16.03 -6.38 -0.55
CA LEU A 132 15.83 -7.64 -1.26
C LEU A 132 14.37 -7.77 -1.68
N CYS A 133 14.15 -8.02 -2.97
CA CYS A 133 12.84 -8.30 -3.53
C CYS A 133 12.88 -9.60 -4.33
N LEU A 134 12.01 -10.56 -4.00
CA LEU A 134 11.94 -11.87 -4.65
C LEU A 134 10.52 -12.13 -5.14
N TYR A 135 10.37 -12.42 -6.44
CA TYR A 135 9.12 -12.83 -7.06
C TYR A 135 9.23 -14.29 -7.52
N ASP A 136 8.50 -15.18 -6.83
CA ASP A 136 8.52 -16.64 -7.07
C ASP A 136 9.94 -17.26 -7.11
N ILE A 137 10.84 -16.71 -6.33
CA ILE A 137 12.21 -17.22 -6.12
C ILE A 137 12.26 -17.90 -4.75
N PRO A 138 12.74 -19.15 -4.63
CA PRO A 138 12.88 -19.84 -3.35
C PRO A 138 13.75 -19.06 -2.36
N LEU A 139 13.40 -19.15 -1.09
CA LEU A 139 14.22 -18.55 -0.03
C LEU A 139 15.44 -19.46 0.26
N TYR A 140 16.47 -19.34 -0.56
CA TYR A 140 17.69 -20.14 -0.45
C TYR A 140 18.44 -19.91 0.86
N PRO A 141 19.25 -20.88 1.32
CA PRO A 141 20.06 -20.74 2.55
C PRO A 141 21.00 -19.53 2.57
N SER A 142 21.50 -19.10 1.41
CA SER A 142 22.33 -17.90 1.28
C SER A 142 21.58 -16.62 1.65
N PHE A 143 20.29 -16.50 1.28
CA PHE A 143 19.46 -15.37 1.70
C PHE A 143 19.27 -15.33 3.22
N LEU A 144 19.12 -16.50 3.85
CA LEU A 144 18.95 -16.62 5.30
C LEU A 144 20.17 -16.12 6.11
N LYS A 145 21.31 -15.92 5.47
CA LYS A 145 22.52 -15.36 6.10
C LYS A 145 22.57 -13.83 6.09
N LEU A 146 21.68 -13.18 5.35
CA LEU A 146 21.60 -11.72 5.34
C LEU A 146 21.16 -11.20 6.71
N ARG A 147 21.84 -10.15 7.21
CA ARG A 147 21.57 -9.55 8.53
C ARG A 147 21.47 -8.03 8.49
N ALA A 148 21.75 -7.42 7.34
CA ALA A 148 21.78 -5.97 7.16
C ALA A 148 20.57 -5.43 6.40
N LEU A 149 19.58 -6.28 6.09
CA LEU A 149 18.41 -5.89 5.35
C LEU A 149 17.58 -4.86 6.12
N ARG A 150 17.18 -3.81 5.39
CA ARG A 150 16.21 -2.81 5.84
C ARG A 150 14.86 -2.99 5.15
N GLU A 151 14.88 -3.47 3.93
CA GLU A 151 13.69 -3.70 3.12
C GLU A 151 13.69 -5.14 2.61
N LEU A 152 12.57 -5.82 2.81
CA LEU A 152 12.32 -7.18 2.33
C LEU A 152 10.95 -7.20 1.65
N ARG A 153 10.91 -7.65 0.38
CA ARG A 153 9.67 -7.91 -0.35
C ARG A 153 9.70 -9.32 -0.90
N LEU A 154 8.72 -10.10 -0.54
CA LEU A 154 8.58 -11.49 -0.99
C LEU A 154 7.20 -11.65 -1.63
N HIS A 155 7.20 -12.05 -2.89
CA HIS A 155 5.99 -12.29 -3.67
C HIS A 155 5.97 -13.75 -4.10
N TYR A 156 5.15 -14.56 -3.46
CA TYR A 156 5.04 -15.98 -3.70
C TYR A 156 3.64 -16.33 -4.21
N TYR A 157 3.53 -16.62 -5.49
CA TYR A 157 2.30 -17.03 -6.14
C TYR A 157 2.24 -18.55 -6.37
N LYS A 158 3.40 -19.17 -6.60
CA LYS A 158 3.53 -20.61 -6.94
C LYS A 158 4.42 -21.38 -5.98
N ILE A 159 5.42 -20.73 -5.41
CA ILE A 159 6.38 -21.33 -4.50
C ILE A 159 6.03 -20.88 -3.07
N HIS A 160 6.03 -21.84 -2.14
CA HIS A 160 5.64 -21.57 -0.77
C HIS A 160 6.79 -21.91 0.19
N PRO A 161 7.52 -20.92 0.72
CA PRO A 161 8.46 -21.20 1.79
C PRO A 161 7.69 -21.69 3.02
N ALA A 162 8.31 -22.54 3.81
CA ALA A 162 7.76 -22.88 5.11
C ALA A 162 7.59 -21.59 5.94
N LEU A 163 6.41 -21.38 6.51
CA LEU A 163 6.08 -20.17 7.26
C LEU A 163 7.09 -19.92 8.41
N ASP A 164 7.52 -20.99 9.09
CA ASP A 164 8.55 -20.92 10.14
C ASP A 164 9.89 -20.40 9.61
N THR A 165 10.28 -20.78 8.38
CA THR A 165 11.52 -20.30 7.75
C THR A 165 11.42 -18.80 7.47
N LEU A 166 10.27 -18.35 6.97
CA LEU A 166 10.01 -16.94 6.72
C LEU A 166 10.03 -16.12 8.02
N LEU A 167 9.34 -16.58 9.05
CA LEU A 167 9.29 -15.90 10.35
C LEU A 167 10.67 -15.83 11.00
N ASN A 168 11.45 -16.91 10.97
CA ASN A 168 12.82 -16.94 11.46
C ASN A 168 13.71 -15.96 10.69
N PHE A 169 13.53 -15.86 9.37
CA PHE A 169 14.30 -14.93 8.55
C PHE A 169 13.99 -13.46 8.89
N VAL A 170 12.70 -13.13 9.10
CA VAL A 170 12.30 -11.79 9.54
C VAL A 170 12.84 -11.50 10.94
N GLU A 171 12.78 -12.45 11.87
CA GLU A 171 13.29 -12.32 13.24
C GLU A 171 14.80 -12.09 13.27
N ASP A 172 15.55 -12.87 12.50
CA ASP A 172 17.01 -12.80 12.41
C ASP A 172 17.51 -11.46 11.82
N ASN A 173 16.65 -10.75 11.06
CA ASN A 173 16.95 -9.46 10.46
C ASN A 173 16.43 -8.28 11.29
N CYS A 174 17.01 -8.08 12.48
CA CYS A 174 16.62 -7.00 13.41
C CYS A 174 16.75 -5.57 12.84
N SER A 175 17.38 -5.40 11.67
CA SER A 175 17.53 -4.12 10.96
C SER A 175 16.35 -3.80 10.04
N LEU A 176 15.39 -4.70 9.86
CA LEU A 176 14.26 -4.50 8.95
C LEU A 176 13.40 -3.31 9.39
N GLU A 177 13.18 -2.42 8.43
CA GLU A 177 12.30 -1.25 8.55
C GLU A 177 11.01 -1.44 7.77
N SER A 178 11.05 -2.21 6.66
CA SER A 178 9.92 -2.49 5.78
C SER A 178 9.88 -3.96 5.37
N VAL A 179 8.73 -4.60 5.52
CA VAL A 179 8.48 -5.98 5.09
C VAL A 179 7.19 -5.99 4.26
N GLY A 180 7.30 -6.48 3.03
CA GLY A 180 6.18 -6.74 2.13
C GLY A 180 6.09 -8.24 1.82
N LEU A 181 4.94 -8.84 2.10
CA LEU A 181 4.69 -10.26 1.88
C LEU A 181 3.44 -10.42 1.02
N THR A 182 3.59 -11.00 -0.16
CA THR A 182 2.47 -11.44 -0.99
C THR A 182 2.53 -12.96 -1.07
N ILE A 183 1.57 -13.64 -0.45
CA ILE A 183 1.62 -15.09 -0.25
C ILE A 183 0.27 -15.70 -0.59
N ASN A 184 0.25 -16.58 -1.56
CA ASN A 184 -0.95 -17.28 -2.02
C ASN A 184 -0.90 -18.75 -1.58
N PHE A 185 -1.07 -19.04 -0.31
CA PHE A 185 -1.19 -20.41 0.17
C PHE A 185 -2.58 -20.98 -0.14
N HIS A 186 -2.66 -22.04 -0.95
CA HIS A 186 -3.90 -22.81 -1.09
C HIS A 186 -4.12 -23.80 0.07
N ASN A 187 -3.09 -24.12 0.83
CA ASN A 187 -3.15 -24.97 2.01
C ASN A 187 -2.23 -24.37 3.08
N PRO A 188 -2.76 -23.67 4.07
CA PRO A 188 -1.93 -23.16 5.14
C PRO A 188 -1.23 -24.31 5.85
N PRO A 189 0.09 -24.27 6.02
CA PRO A 189 0.80 -25.29 6.78
C PRO A 189 0.23 -25.33 8.19
N SER A 190 -0.01 -26.54 8.70
CA SER A 190 -0.44 -26.75 10.10
C SER A 190 0.57 -26.07 11.02
N SER A 191 0.21 -24.92 11.55
CA SER A 191 1.07 -24.11 12.39
C SER A 191 1.35 -24.84 13.69
N SER A 192 2.57 -25.30 13.87
CA SER A 192 3.08 -25.53 15.21
C SER A 192 3.22 -24.17 15.89
N SER A 193 2.31 -23.84 16.76
CA SER A 193 2.20 -22.57 17.47
C SER A 193 3.41 -22.33 18.38
N ARG A 194 4.53 -21.93 17.81
CA ARG A 194 5.62 -21.34 18.59
C ARG A 194 5.40 -19.82 18.58
N HIS A 195 4.71 -19.32 19.60
CA HIS A 195 4.69 -17.89 19.90
C HIS A 195 6.12 -17.43 20.23
N ARG A 196 6.86 -17.09 19.21
CA ARG A 196 8.11 -16.36 19.36
C ARG A 196 7.78 -14.88 19.23
N SER A 197 7.99 -14.15 20.30
CA SER A 197 7.95 -12.69 20.27
C SER A 197 9.19 -12.20 19.53
N ALA A 198 9.08 -11.97 18.22
CA ALA A 198 10.17 -11.37 17.45
C ALA A 198 10.45 -9.97 17.99
N THR A 199 11.69 -9.69 18.36
CA THR A 199 12.12 -8.40 18.88
C THR A 199 12.40 -7.39 17.75
N THR A 200 11.52 -7.30 16.75
CA THR A 200 11.68 -6.38 15.61
C THR A 200 11.32 -4.94 16.01
N ASN A 201 12.10 -4.36 16.92
CA ASN A 201 11.88 -2.99 17.42
C ASN A 201 12.02 -1.88 16.35
N ARG A 202 12.31 -2.21 15.09
CA ARG A 202 12.55 -1.22 14.02
C ARG A 202 11.54 -1.24 12.90
N LEU A 203 10.69 -2.26 12.81
CA LEU A 203 9.74 -2.39 11.70
C LEU A 203 8.74 -1.22 11.69
N ARG A 204 8.81 -0.44 10.62
CA ARG A 204 7.98 0.75 10.40
C ARG A 204 6.84 0.48 9.43
N HIS A 205 6.99 -0.51 8.57
CA HIS A 205 6.01 -0.86 7.56
C HIS A 205 5.92 -2.37 7.40
N LEU A 206 4.72 -2.89 7.54
CA LEU A 206 4.36 -4.28 7.22
C LEU A 206 3.23 -4.24 6.19
N SER A 207 3.46 -4.84 5.03
CA SER A 207 2.45 -5.06 4.01
C SER A 207 2.24 -6.56 3.85
N VAL A 208 1.01 -7.02 4.00
CA VAL A 208 0.64 -8.43 3.84
C VAL A 208 -0.46 -8.54 2.81
N SER A 209 -0.21 -9.30 1.75
CA SER A 209 -1.19 -9.66 0.74
C SER A 209 -1.35 -11.18 0.72
N CYS A 210 -2.50 -11.68 1.12
CA CYS A 210 -2.78 -13.10 1.28
C CYS A 210 -4.11 -13.47 0.60
N LEU A 211 -4.30 -14.77 0.33
CA LEU A 211 -5.59 -15.32 -0.06
C LEU A 211 -6.45 -15.67 1.15
N ASP A 212 -5.87 -16.06 2.29
CA ASP A 212 -6.59 -16.56 3.45
C ASP A 212 -6.32 -15.76 4.74
N ALA A 213 -7.34 -15.71 5.60
CA ALA A 213 -7.27 -15.01 6.88
C ALA A 213 -6.33 -15.68 7.89
N THR A 214 -6.17 -17.00 7.84
CA THR A 214 -5.37 -17.77 8.80
C THR A 214 -3.90 -17.46 8.66
N THR A 215 -3.40 -17.44 7.41
CA THR A 215 -2.02 -17.05 7.09
C THR A 215 -1.76 -15.60 7.50
N ALA A 216 -2.66 -14.68 7.14
CA ALA A 216 -2.54 -13.27 7.54
C ALA A 216 -2.47 -13.13 9.07
N ARG A 217 -3.39 -13.77 9.79
CA ARG A 217 -3.41 -13.77 11.26
C ARG A 217 -2.10 -14.30 11.84
N THR A 218 -1.59 -15.41 11.31
CA THR A 218 -0.34 -16.02 11.78
C THR A 218 0.85 -15.08 11.57
N LEU A 219 0.97 -14.48 10.38
CA LEU A 219 2.03 -13.51 10.08
C LEU A 219 1.97 -12.30 11.04
N ILE A 220 0.80 -11.69 11.17
CA ILE A 220 0.62 -10.50 12.00
C ILE A 220 0.85 -10.82 13.49
N SER A 221 0.40 -11.97 13.96
CA SER A 221 0.60 -12.37 15.37
C SER A 221 2.07 -12.61 15.72
N ASN A 222 2.89 -12.98 14.74
CA ASN A 222 4.30 -13.31 14.98
C ASN A 222 5.27 -12.18 14.59
N ILE A 223 4.79 -11.14 13.88
CA ILE A 223 5.60 -9.99 13.48
C ILE A 223 5.11 -8.74 14.24
N PRO A 224 5.67 -8.44 15.42
CA PRO A 224 5.22 -7.31 16.22
C PRO A 224 5.56 -5.99 15.53
N LEU A 225 4.59 -5.09 15.49
CA LEU A 225 4.73 -3.77 14.92
C LEU A 225 5.19 -2.76 15.97
N ARG A 226 6.11 -1.91 15.58
CA ARG A 226 6.51 -0.75 16.39
C ARG A 226 5.36 0.26 16.47
N ARG A 227 5.28 0.97 17.58
CA ARG A 227 4.45 2.18 17.68
C ARG A 227 4.87 3.16 16.58
N GLY A 228 3.91 3.67 15.83
CA GLY A 228 4.16 4.52 14.64
C GLY A 228 4.33 3.75 13.33
N ALA A 229 4.25 2.42 13.34
CA ALA A 229 4.34 1.62 12.12
C ALA A 229 3.07 1.74 11.26
N ARG A 230 3.24 1.46 9.97
CA ARG A 230 2.17 1.28 9.00
C ARG A 230 1.91 -0.21 8.79
N LEU A 231 0.65 -0.61 8.84
CA LEU A 231 0.20 -1.95 8.47
C LEU A 231 -0.74 -1.84 7.26
N ASP A 232 -0.38 -2.51 6.17
CA ASP A 232 -1.22 -2.63 4.99
C ASP A 232 -1.62 -4.09 4.78
N LEU A 233 -2.92 -4.35 4.72
CA LEU A 233 -3.49 -5.67 4.46
C LEU A 233 -4.23 -5.65 3.12
N THR A 234 -3.92 -6.61 2.26
CA THR A 234 -4.57 -6.77 0.96
C THR A 234 -5.05 -8.20 0.78
N PHE A 235 -6.33 -8.37 0.46
CA PHE A 235 -6.93 -9.69 0.19
C PHE A 235 -7.53 -9.70 -1.20
N ARG A 236 -7.41 -10.86 -1.86
CA ARG A 236 -7.94 -11.11 -3.20
C ARG A 236 -9.07 -12.13 -3.20
N ASP A 237 -9.17 -12.92 -2.13
CA ASP A 237 -10.23 -13.92 -2.00
C ASP A 237 -11.51 -13.31 -1.42
N GLN A 238 -12.66 -13.77 -1.93
CA GLN A 238 -13.97 -13.19 -1.62
C GLN A 238 -14.48 -13.54 -0.21
N ASP A 239 -13.91 -14.57 0.42
CA ASP A 239 -14.43 -15.12 1.67
C ASP A 239 -13.64 -14.66 2.93
N VAL A 240 -12.72 -13.70 2.78
CA VAL A 240 -11.92 -13.22 3.92
C VAL A 240 -12.61 -12.06 4.63
N ASP A 241 -13.05 -12.28 5.85
CA ASP A 241 -13.56 -11.23 6.75
C ASP A 241 -12.42 -10.65 7.60
N LEU A 242 -12.39 -9.32 7.73
CA LEU A 242 -11.44 -8.61 8.60
C LEU A 242 -11.57 -9.09 10.06
N ASN A 243 -12.78 -9.45 10.50
CA ASN A 243 -13.03 -10.05 11.81
C ASN A 243 -12.24 -11.34 12.01
N ASP A 244 -12.20 -12.20 10.97
CA ASP A 244 -11.46 -13.46 11.02
C ASP A 244 -9.96 -13.24 11.16
N ILE A 245 -9.45 -12.13 10.63
CA ILE A 245 -8.04 -11.76 10.74
C ILE A 245 -7.73 -11.20 12.12
N LEU A 246 -8.52 -10.23 12.58
CA LEU A 246 -8.23 -9.47 13.80
C LEU A 246 -8.66 -10.21 15.07
N SER A 247 -9.62 -11.16 14.97
CA SER A 247 -10.06 -11.95 16.12
C SER A 247 -8.91 -12.78 16.69
N GLY A 248 -8.68 -12.62 17.99
CA GLY A 248 -7.62 -13.35 18.69
C GLY A 248 -6.21 -12.77 18.57
N ILE A 249 -5.99 -11.70 17.78
CA ILE A 249 -4.73 -10.97 17.79
C ILE A 249 -4.77 -9.95 18.95
N PRO A 250 -3.81 -9.97 19.88
CA PRO A 250 -3.78 -9.00 20.97
C PRO A 250 -3.71 -7.57 20.41
N THR A 251 -4.48 -6.64 20.98
CA THR A 251 -4.47 -5.22 20.58
C THR A 251 -3.09 -4.56 20.71
N THR A 252 -2.21 -5.15 21.52
CA THR A 252 -0.80 -4.73 21.64
C THR A 252 0.00 -4.91 20.34
N HIS A 253 -0.43 -5.81 19.46
CA HIS A 253 0.18 -5.98 18.12
C HIS A 253 -0.25 -4.90 17.15
N PHE A 254 -1.32 -4.18 17.45
CA PHE A 254 -1.81 -3.05 16.66
C PHE A 254 -1.84 -1.75 17.47
N PRO A 255 -0.70 -1.25 17.95
CA PRO A 255 -0.66 -0.09 18.83
C PRO A 255 -1.25 1.17 18.19
N ASN A 256 -1.46 1.13 16.87
CA ASN A 256 -1.96 2.25 16.08
C ASN A 256 -3.49 2.29 15.98
N LEU A 257 -4.17 1.12 15.99
CA LEU A 257 -5.61 1.06 15.79
C LEU A 257 -6.39 1.85 16.86
N PRO A 258 -6.14 1.65 18.19
CA PRO A 258 -6.87 2.36 19.23
C PRO A 258 -6.62 3.87 19.25
N SER A 259 -5.50 4.34 18.66
CA SER A 259 -5.13 5.76 18.62
C SER A 259 -5.49 6.45 17.31
N SER A 260 -6.12 5.75 16.38
CA SER A 260 -6.53 6.31 15.11
C SER A 260 -7.58 7.40 15.31
N THR A 261 -7.40 8.52 14.62
CA THR A 261 -8.29 9.68 14.69
C THR A 261 -8.99 9.97 13.37
N SER A 262 -8.49 9.43 12.26
CA SER A 262 -9.10 9.57 10.94
C SER A 262 -9.31 8.19 10.32
N MET A 263 -10.44 8.02 9.67
CA MET A 263 -10.80 6.83 8.91
C MET A 263 -11.23 7.23 7.50
N TRP A 264 -10.64 6.55 6.52
CA TRP A 264 -11.08 6.60 5.13
C TRP A 264 -11.62 5.21 4.75
N TYR A 265 -12.80 5.18 4.17
CA TYR A 265 -13.43 3.97 3.66
C TYR A 265 -13.85 4.13 2.21
N ARG A 266 -13.57 3.13 1.39
CA ARG A 266 -14.02 3.01 0.01
C ARG A 266 -14.72 1.67 -0.19
N ALA A 267 -15.90 1.69 -0.81
CA ALA A 267 -16.72 0.49 -0.96
C ALA A 267 -16.36 -0.36 -2.19
N SER A 268 -15.82 0.25 -3.26
CA SER A 268 -15.49 -0.48 -4.48
C SER A 268 -14.21 0.08 -5.13
N PRO A 269 -13.11 -0.69 -5.20
CA PRO A 269 -12.84 -1.86 -4.37
C PRO A 269 -12.85 -1.51 -2.88
N ARG A 270 -13.14 -2.47 -2.01
CA ARG A 270 -13.18 -2.21 -0.57
C ARG A 270 -11.82 -1.81 -0.04
N ALA A 271 -11.76 -0.68 0.60
CA ALA A 271 -10.56 -0.22 1.27
C ALA A 271 -10.92 0.51 2.56
N ILE A 272 -10.18 0.21 3.62
CA ILE A 272 -10.23 0.92 4.88
C ILE A 272 -8.84 1.46 5.16
N GLN A 273 -8.77 2.72 5.53
CA GLN A 273 -7.53 3.31 6.03
C GLN A 273 -7.82 4.01 7.35
N LEU A 274 -7.11 3.62 8.39
CA LEU A 274 -7.10 4.27 9.69
C LEU A 274 -5.77 5.00 9.87
N ILE A 275 -5.82 6.27 10.22
CA ILE A 275 -4.65 7.12 10.39
C ILE A 275 -4.70 7.74 11.79
N GLY A 276 -3.58 7.76 12.48
CA GLY A 276 -3.44 8.37 13.78
C GLY A 276 -2.00 8.77 14.08
N PRO A 277 -1.76 9.42 15.23
CA PRO A 277 -0.44 9.89 15.64
C PRO A 277 0.58 8.74 15.84
N ASN A 278 0.09 7.53 16.02
CA ASN A 278 0.92 6.35 16.24
C ASN A 278 1.05 5.46 15.00
N GLY A 279 0.74 5.98 13.80
CA GLY A 279 0.88 5.28 12.52
C GLY A 279 -0.42 5.10 11.77
N SER A 280 -0.44 4.18 10.79
CA SER A 280 -1.60 3.93 9.95
C SER A 280 -1.86 2.43 9.79
N PHE A 281 -3.12 2.11 9.57
CA PHE A 281 -3.59 0.79 9.16
C PHE A 281 -4.36 0.95 7.85
N SER A 282 -4.06 0.10 6.87
CA SER A 282 -4.80 0.03 5.61
C SER A 282 -5.24 -1.40 5.37
N TYR A 283 -6.50 -1.56 5.01
CA TYR A 283 -7.09 -2.82 4.58
C TYR A 283 -7.65 -2.62 3.18
N TYR A 284 -7.29 -3.49 2.27
CA TYR A 284 -7.75 -3.46 0.89
C TYR A 284 -8.28 -4.85 0.51
N HIS A 285 -9.45 -4.86 -0.11
CA HIS A 285 -10.11 -6.08 -0.53
C HIS A 285 -10.76 -5.90 -1.92
N ASP A 286 -10.40 -6.76 -2.85
CA ASP A 286 -10.92 -6.70 -4.23
C ASP A 286 -12.22 -7.52 -4.35
N PHE A 287 -13.32 -6.95 -3.87
CA PHE A 287 -14.63 -7.59 -3.88
C PHE A 287 -15.54 -7.07 -4.99
N PRO A 288 -16.41 -7.93 -5.55
CA PRO A 288 -17.54 -7.44 -6.32
C PRO A 288 -18.51 -6.62 -5.45
N PRO A 289 -19.13 -5.56 -6.01
CA PRO A 289 -20.10 -4.74 -5.28
C PRO A 289 -21.31 -5.57 -4.86
N GLY A 290 -21.79 -5.38 -3.64
CA GLY A 290 -23.09 -5.95 -3.19
C GLY A 290 -23.11 -6.72 -1.88
N ILE A 291 -21.95 -7.03 -1.28
CA ILE A 291 -21.90 -7.72 0.03
C ILE A 291 -21.94 -6.69 1.17
N PRO A 292 -22.82 -6.84 2.18
CA PRO A 292 -22.88 -5.94 3.32
C PRO A 292 -21.53 -5.91 4.06
N PHE A 293 -21.14 -4.73 4.52
CA PHE A 293 -19.91 -4.54 5.26
C PHE A 293 -20.17 -4.68 6.77
N THR A 294 -19.78 -5.78 7.37
CA THR A 294 -19.97 -6.07 8.80
C THR A 294 -18.72 -5.76 9.65
N GLU A 295 -17.62 -5.39 9.00
CA GLU A 295 -16.28 -5.35 9.61
C GLU A 295 -16.04 -4.12 10.51
N PHE A 296 -16.93 -3.12 10.50
CA PHE A 296 -16.80 -1.97 11.40
C PHE A 296 -16.87 -2.35 12.88
N SER A 297 -17.55 -3.45 13.22
CA SER A 297 -17.72 -3.88 14.60
C SER A 297 -16.44 -4.33 15.29
N VAL A 298 -15.42 -4.72 14.52
CA VAL A 298 -14.14 -5.21 15.07
C VAL A 298 -13.07 -4.13 15.17
N LEU A 299 -13.31 -2.96 14.56
CA LEU A 299 -12.38 -1.84 14.59
C LEU A 299 -12.62 -0.96 15.82
N PRO A 300 -11.58 -0.49 16.51
CA PRO A 300 -11.71 0.43 17.64
C PRO A 300 -12.00 1.86 17.15
N LEU A 301 -13.25 2.14 16.74
CA LEU A 301 -13.66 3.38 16.09
C LEU A 301 -13.97 4.53 17.04
N THR A 302 -13.95 4.28 18.35
CA THR A 302 -14.37 5.24 19.40
C THR A 302 -13.57 6.55 19.42
N ASN A 303 -12.37 6.57 18.86
CA ASN A 303 -11.49 7.76 18.81
C ASN A 303 -11.49 8.45 17.44
N ILE A 304 -12.27 7.95 16.47
CA ILE A 304 -12.32 8.53 15.12
C ILE A 304 -13.02 9.89 15.18
N ARG A 305 -12.30 10.94 14.81
CA ARG A 305 -12.79 12.31 14.69
C ARG A 305 -13.13 12.70 13.26
N GLU A 306 -12.46 12.07 12.30
CA GLU A 306 -12.65 12.32 10.88
C GLU A 306 -12.98 11.01 10.16
N LEU A 307 -14.15 10.97 9.50
CA LEU A 307 -14.60 9.84 8.71
C LEU A 307 -14.81 10.29 7.26
N ARG A 308 -14.12 9.65 6.33
CA ARG A 308 -14.32 9.84 4.89
C ARG A 308 -14.87 8.56 4.27
N LEU A 309 -16.06 8.65 3.69
CA LEU A 309 -16.70 7.55 3.00
C LEU A 309 -16.72 7.83 1.50
N VAL A 310 -16.10 6.95 0.72
CA VAL A 310 -16.19 6.95 -0.75
C VAL A 310 -17.04 5.76 -1.15
N TYR A 311 -18.22 6.01 -1.71
CA TYR A 311 -19.19 4.97 -1.90
C TYR A 311 -19.86 5.02 -3.28
N ASP A 312 -19.70 3.96 -4.02
CA ASP A 312 -20.25 3.76 -5.37
C ASP A 312 -20.96 2.38 -5.44
N GLY A 313 -21.97 2.17 -4.56
CA GLY A 313 -22.59 0.86 -4.44
C GLY A 313 -23.88 0.83 -3.60
N PRO A 314 -24.36 -0.37 -3.20
CA PRO A 314 -25.55 -0.53 -2.36
C PRO A 314 -25.36 0.08 -0.96
N PRO A 315 -26.44 0.47 -0.26
CA PRO A 315 -26.35 1.25 0.98
C PRO A 315 -25.47 0.57 2.04
N ILE A 316 -24.52 1.35 2.60
CA ILE A 316 -23.67 0.91 3.69
C ILE A 316 -24.52 0.82 4.95
N THR A 317 -24.51 -0.34 5.59
CA THR A 317 -25.05 -0.47 6.94
C THR A 317 -23.90 -0.32 7.92
N PHE A 318 -23.70 0.83 8.49
CA PHE A 318 -22.85 0.97 9.66
C PHE A 318 -23.62 1.62 10.82
N ASP A 319 -23.24 1.28 12.02
CA ASP A 319 -23.82 1.86 13.21
C ASP A 319 -23.12 3.18 13.55
N PRO A 320 -23.80 4.34 13.39
CA PRO A 320 -23.22 5.63 13.74
C PRO A 320 -22.79 5.75 15.21
N SER A 321 -23.39 4.98 16.12
CA SER A 321 -23.01 4.96 17.54
C SER A 321 -21.57 4.49 17.78
N SER A 322 -20.97 3.81 16.79
CA SER A 322 -19.56 3.43 16.79
C SER A 322 -18.59 4.62 16.74
N PHE A 323 -19.09 5.84 16.42
CA PHE A 323 -18.26 7.04 16.25
C PHE A 323 -18.65 8.19 17.20
N PRO A 324 -18.57 8.01 18.52
CA PRO A 324 -19.11 8.96 19.50
C PRO A 324 -18.40 10.34 19.51
N VAL A 325 -17.17 10.41 19.02
CA VAL A 325 -16.36 11.64 18.98
C VAL A 325 -16.14 12.18 17.56
N LEU A 326 -16.97 11.75 16.59
CA LEU A 326 -16.84 12.18 15.20
C LEU A 326 -17.09 13.68 15.07
N GLU A 327 -16.10 14.41 14.56
CA GLU A 327 -16.16 15.85 14.34
C GLU A 327 -16.37 16.21 12.87
N THR A 328 -15.85 15.39 11.95
CA THR A 328 -15.95 15.64 10.50
C THR A 328 -16.40 14.38 9.77
N LEU A 329 -17.48 14.52 8.99
CA LEU A 329 -17.98 13.47 8.10
C LEU A 329 -17.88 13.93 6.65
N THR A 330 -17.17 13.21 5.83
CA THR A 330 -17.03 13.48 4.39
C THR A 330 -17.58 12.31 3.58
N LEU A 331 -18.48 12.62 2.66
CA LEU A 331 -19.18 11.67 1.81
C LEU A 331 -18.84 11.96 0.34
N LYS A 332 -18.33 10.97 -0.40
CA LYS A 332 -17.94 11.13 -1.80
C LYS A 332 -18.63 10.09 -2.68
N CYS A 333 -19.10 10.52 -3.88
CA CYS A 333 -19.68 9.67 -4.93
C CYS A 333 -20.88 8.81 -4.46
N ILE A 334 -21.65 9.28 -3.49
CA ILE A 334 -22.76 8.49 -2.95
C ILE A 334 -23.99 8.65 -3.82
N THR A 335 -24.41 7.56 -4.46
CA THR A 335 -25.71 7.43 -5.12
C THR A 335 -26.75 6.93 -4.10
N GLY A 336 -27.96 7.46 -4.10
CA GLY A 336 -29.00 7.07 -3.15
C GLY A 336 -28.87 7.65 -1.74
N MET A 337 -28.19 8.80 -1.62
CA MET A 337 -27.95 9.55 -0.38
C MET A 337 -29.18 9.74 0.49
N SER A 338 -30.34 9.99 -0.12
CA SER A 338 -31.59 10.22 0.61
C SER A 338 -32.00 9.05 1.51
N ARG A 339 -31.76 7.81 1.11
CA ARG A 339 -32.07 6.64 1.96
C ARG A 339 -31.07 6.46 3.11
N LEU A 340 -29.80 6.72 2.86
CA LEU A 340 -28.76 6.57 3.87
C LEU A 340 -28.88 7.68 4.91
N PHE A 341 -29.09 8.91 4.44
CA PHE A 341 -29.23 10.07 5.29
C PHE A 341 -30.56 10.09 6.04
N SER A 342 -31.69 9.64 5.44
CA SER A 342 -32.92 9.59 6.17
C SER A 342 -32.89 8.71 7.41
N THR A 343 -32.14 7.60 7.37
CA THR A 343 -31.90 6.75 8.55
C THR A 343 -30.98 7.41 9.58
N TRP A 344 -29.95 8.10 9.14
CA TRP A 344 -29.00 8.74 10.06
C TRP A 344 -29.47 10.09 10.58
N LEU A 345 -30.21 10.85 9.76
CA LEU A 345 -30.74 12.16 10.11
C LEU A 345 -31.99 12.12 11.01
N LEU A 346 -32.66 10.97 11.09
CA LEU A 346 -33.83 10.82 11.97
C LEU A 346 -33.43 10.75 13.45
N ASP A 347 -32.24 10.23 13.75
CA ASP A 347 -31.75 10.18 15.13
C ASP A 347 -30.64 11.23 15.36
N HIS A 348 -31.00 12.36 15.91
CA HIS A 348 -30.12 13.51 16.15
C HIS A 348 -29.04 13.22 17.19
N SER A 349 -29.14 12.12 17.94
CA SER A 349 -28.16 11.71 18.95
C SER A 349 -26.95 10.98 18.36
N LEU A 350 -27.01 10.55 17.10
CA LEU A 350 -26.03 9.65 16.50
C LEU A 350 -24.63 10.24 16.34
N PHE A 351 -24.51 11.56 16.22
CA PHE A 351 -23.22 12.22 16.03
C PHE A 351 -23.05 13.42 16.97
N PRO A 352 -22.92 13.20 18.30
CA PRO A 352 -22.96 14.28 19.28
C PRO A 352 -21.84 15.31 19.19
N SER A 353 -20.75 14.97 18.50
CA SER A 353 -19.55 15.82 18.35
C SER A 353 -19.40 16.43 16.96
N LEU A 354 -20.35 16.21 16.05
CA LEU A 354 -20.23 16.58 14.64
C LEU A 354 -20.24 18.09 14.43
N LYS A 355 -19.19 18.60 13.77
CA LYS A 355 -18.98 20.02 13.48
C LYS A 355 -19.00 20.33 11.98
N THR A 356 -18.56 19.35 11.16
CA THR A 356 -18.41 19.55 9.71
C THR A 356 -18.99 18.36 8.95
N ILE A 357 -19.78 18.64 7.90
CA ILE A 357 -20.21 17.65 6.92
C ILE A 357 -19.78 18.10 5.53
N GLY A 358 -19.18 17.19 4.75
CA GLY A 358 -18.79 17.41 3.36
C GLY A 358 -19.47 16.43 2.41
N PHE A 359 -19.95 16.94 1.28
CA PHE A 359 -20.55 16.18 0.18
C PHE A 359 -19.74 16.44 -1.09
N PHE A 360 -19.07 15.41 -1.62
CA PHE A 360 -18.21 15.52 -2.77
C PHE A 360 -18.74 14.63 -3.89
N GLU A 361 -19.03 15.24 -5.05
CA GLU A 361 -19.52 14.50 -6.21
C GLU A 361 -20.80 13.68 -5.91
N CYS A 362 -21.61 14.14 -4.97
CA CYS A 362 -22.86 13.49 -4.58
C CYS A 362 -24.04 14.11 -5.33
N ALA A 363 -25.07 13.30 -5.61
CA ALA A 363 -26.32 13.81 -6.17
C ALA A 363 -27.14 14.51 -5.07
N ILE A 364 -27.10 15.85 -5.05
CA ILE A 364 -27.82 16.68 -4.09
C ILE A 364 -29.13 17.14 -4.70
N THR A 365 -30.25 16.61 -4.20
CA THR A 365 -31.62 17.01 -4.60
C THR A 365 -32.18 18.07 -3.64
N GLU A 366 -33.27 18.75 -4.03
CA GLU A 366 -33.95 19.70 -3.15
C GLU A 366 -34.52 19.01 -1.89
N ASP A 367 -35.05 17.80 -2.03
CA ASP A 367 -35.54 16.99 -0.90
C ASP A 367 -34.42 16.70 0.08
N PHE A 368 -33.23 16.37 -0.44
CA PHE A 368 -32.02 16.15 0.38
C PHE A 368 -31.61 17.43 1.12
N MET A 369 -31.67 18.59 0.46
CA MET A 369 -31.37 19.89 1.11
C MET A 369 -32.37 20.23 2.23
N GLU A 370 -33.62 19.85 2.08
CA GLU A 370 -34.62 20.00 3.15
C GLU A 370 -34.33 19.09 4.34
N GLU A 371 -33.97 17.83 4.09
CA GLU A 371 -33.55 16.89 5.14
C GLU A 371 -32.31 17.36 5.86
N LEU A 372 -31.27 17.82 5.12
CA LEU A 372 -30.07 18.37 5.67
C LEU A 372 -30.30 19.61 6.54
N THR A 373 -31.20 20.49 6.09
CA THR A 373 -31.59 21.69 6.85
C THR A 373 -32.30 21.30 8.15
N ARG A 374 -33.21 20.32 8.09
CA ARG A 374 -33.90 19.79 9.28
C ARG A 374 -32.91 19.15 10.26
N PHE A 375 -31.97 18.35 9.75
CA PHE A 375 -30.92 17.78 10.57
C PHE A 375 -30.10 18.86 11.25
N ALA A 376 -29.58 19.85 10.51
CA ALA A 376 -28.77 20.93 11.06
C ALA A 376 -29.50 21.72 12.16
N SER A 377 -30.81 22.00 11.94
CA SER A 377 -31.64 22.66 12.93
C SER A 377 -31.79 21.84 14.21
N ASN A 378 -32.11 20.57 14.07
CA ASN A 378 -32.36 19.68 15.21
C ASN A 378 -31.07 19.36 15.96
N HIS A 379 -29.99 19.07 15.23
CA HIS A 379 -28.67 18.82 15.80
C HIS A 379 -28.21 19.99 16.67
N ASN A 380 -28.30 21.21 16.15
CA ASN A 380 -27.88 22.41 16.88
C ASN A 380 -28.75 22.73 18.11
N ASN A 381 -29.99 22.21 18.17
CA ASN A 381 -30.86 22.38 19.31
C ASN A 381 -30.72 21.28 20.38
N THR A 382 -30.26 20.10 20.03
CA THR A 382 -30.28 18.93 20.91
C THR A 382 -28.89 18.54 21.43
N VAL A 383 -27.81 18.93 20.72
CA VAL A 383 -26.46 18.48 21.02
C VAL A 383 -25.57 19.64 21.44
N SER A 384 -24.55 19.34 22.26
CA SER A 384 -23.60 20.35 22.75
C SER A 384 -22.66 20.89 21.66
N ALA A 385 -22.30 20.05 20.67
CA ALA A 385 -21.50 20.47 19.53
C ALA A 385 -22.40 20.93 18.38
N ARG A 386 -22.27 22.20 17.99
CA ARG A 386 -23.03 22.75 16.87
C ARG A 386 -22.39 22.37 15.53
N LEU A 387 -23.20 21.99 14.57
CA LEU A 387 -22.79 21.88 13.18
C LEU A 387 -22.41 23.27 12.66
N ARG A 388 -21.13 23.45 12.34
CA ARG A 388 -20.57 24.78 11.99
C ARG A 388 -20.37 24.94 10.50
N ARG A 389 -20.06 23.85 9.79
CA ARG A 389 -19.68 23.91 8.39
C ARG A 389 -20.34 22.80 7.58
N VAL A 390 -20.90 23.18 6.45
CA VAL A 390 -21.36 22.26 5.40
C VAL A 390 -20.61 22.59 4.12
N VAL A 391 -19.99 21.58 3.51
CA VAL A 391 -19.26 21.71 2.25
C VAL A 391 -19.96 20.88 1.18
N ILE A 392 -20.29 21.48 0.06
CA ILE A 392 -20.96 20.83 -1.07
C ILE A 392 -20.07 21.03 -2.30
N VAL A 393 -19.60 19.95 -2.89
CA VAL A 393 -18.79 19.98 -4.11
C VAL A 393 -19.47 19.20 -5.20
N HIS A 394 -19.87 19.90 -6.24
CA HIS A 394 -20.54 19.33 -7.40
C HIS A 394 -19.57 19.10 -8.57
N ARG A 395 -19.74 17.95 -9.24
CA ARG A 395 -19.06 17.66 -10.50
C ARG A 395 -19.93 18.03 -11.70
N ASP A 396 -21.21 17.71 -11.65
CA ASP A 396 -22.15 17.79 -12.77
C ASP A 396 -23.46 18.51 -12.40
N GLY A 397 -23.58 19.73 -12.71
CA GLY A 397 -24.72 20.54 -13.23
C GLY A 397 -26.03 20.69 -12.47
N VAL A 398 -26.39 19.90 -11.47
CA VAL A 398 -27.64 20.12 -10.72
C VAL A 398 -27.33 20.75 -9.37
N PHE A 399 -27.78 22.00 -9.21
CA PHE A 399 -27.56 22.79 -7.99
C PHE A 399 -28.72 22.70 -7.02
N PRO A 400 -28.43 22.74 -5.71
CA PRO A 400 -29.43 23.20 -4.76
C PRO A 400 -29.80 24.65 -5.06
N SER A 401 -31.05 24.97 -4.93
CA SER A 401 -31.51 26.34 -5.15
C SER A 401 -30.89 27.31 -4.15
N ALA A 402 -30.69 28.56 -4.56
CA ALA A 402 -30.21 29.62 -3.67
C ALA A 402 -31.10 29.72 -2.41
N ALA A 403 -32.41 29.46 -2.55
CA ALA A 403 -33.36 29.47 -1.43
C ALA A 403 -33.06 28.33 -0.41
N SER A 404 -32.65 27.15 -0.89
CA SER A 404 -32.32 26.01 -0.04
C SER A 404 -30.98 26.23 0.68
N ILE A 405 -30.00 26.79 -0.01
CA ILE A 405 -28.72 27.21 0.58
C ILE A 405 -28.99 28.24 1.69
N HIS A 406 -29.76 29.27 1.39
CA HIS A 406 -30.04 30.33 2.39
C HIS A 406 -30.87 29.80 3.59
N ARG A 407 -31.71 28.78 3.41
CA ARG A 407 -32.36 28.11 4.54
C ARG A 407 -31.36 27.38 5.43
N LEU A 408 -30.38 26.69 4.83
CA LEU A 408 -29.32 25.98 5.57
C LEU A 408 -28.40 26.95 6.33
N GLU A 409 -28.05 28.09 5.73
CA GLU A 409 -27.20 29.14 6.35
C GLU A 409 -27.82 29.72 7.63
N ARG A 410 -29.12 29.63 7.85
CA ARG A 410 -29.74 30.04 9.13
C ARG A 410 -29.36 29.13 10.30
N HIS A 411 -28.96 27.90 10.01
CA HIS A 411 -28.65 26.88 11.01
C HIS A 411 -27.15 26.54 11.08
N VAL A 412 -26.37 26.86 10.03
CA VAL A 412 -24.94 26.52 9.92
C VAL A 412 -24.14 27.79 9.66
N SER A 413 -23.02 27.95 10.36
CA SER A 413 -22.22 29.18 10.27
C SER A 413 -21.54 29.38 8.91
N ILE A 414 -21.18 28.28 8.24
CA ILE A 414 -20.45 28.30 6.97
C ILE A 414 -21.07 27.24 6.03
N VAL A 415 -21.53 27.70 4.88
CA VAL A 415 -21.99 26.82 3.79
C VAL A 415 -21.13 27.12 2.57
N ASP A 416 -20.21 26.21 2.25
CA ASP A 416 -19.30 26.32 1.10
C ASP A 416 -19.85 25.50 -0.04
N VAL A 417 -20.10 26.12 -1.19
CA VAL A 417 -20.53 25.43 -2.41
C VAL A 417 -19.49 25.65 -3.50
N TRP A 418 -18.89 24.56 -3.99
CA TRP A 418 -17.80 24.58 -4.96
C TRP A 418 -18.15 23.87 -6.25
N PHE A 419 -17.47 24.26 -7.34
CA PHE A 419 -17.62 23.71 -8.68
C PHE A 419 -16.33 23.15 -9.23
N GLY A 420 -16.43 22.02 -9.92
CA GLY A 420 -15.33 21.44 -10.69
C GLY A 420 -14.24 20.76 -9.85
N THR A 421 -13.12 20.47 -10.49
CA THR A 421 -12.02 19.68 -9.94
C THR A 421 -11.02 20.49 -9.13
N ASN A 422 -11.14 21.82 -9.10
CA ASN A 422 -10.20 22.70 -8.39
C ASN A 422 -10.64 22.87 -6.93
N LEU A 423 -10.46 21.84 -6.14
CA LEU A 423 -10.68 21.89 -4.70
C LEU A 423 -9.52 22.60 -4.01
N PRO A 424 -9.78 23.44 -2.98
CA PRO A 424 -8.75 23.88 -2.07
C PRO A 424 -8.02 22.69 -1.46
N VAL A 425 -6.69 22.77 -1.36
CA VAL A 425 -5.83 21.68 -0.86
C VAL A 425 -6.25 21.23 0.55
N ASP A 426 -6.82 22.13 1.33
CA ASP A 426 -7.27 21.89 2.71
C ASP A 426 -8.55 21.04 2.80
N LEU A 427 -9.17 20.73 1.65
CA LEU A 427 -10.40 19.92 1.58
C LEU A 427 -10.16 18.55 0.88
N MET A 428 -8.95 18.29 0.38
CA MET A 428 -8.54 17.01 -0.17
C MET A 428 -7.89 16.15 0.92
#